data_7472a05fd9ae0c0275746fd7085fc038
#
_entry.id   7472a05fd9ae0c0275746fd7085fc038
#
_cell.length_a   1.000
_cell.length_b   1.000
_cell.length_c   1.000
_cell.angle_alpha   90.00
_cell.angle_beta   90.00
_cell.angle_gamma   90.00
#
_symmetry.space_group_name_H-M   'P 1'
#
loop_
_entity.id
_entity.type
_entity.pdbx_description
1 polymer ?
#
loop_
_entity_poly.entity_id
_entity_poly.type
_entity_poly.pdbx_seq_one_letter_code
_entity_poly.pdbx_strand_id
1 'polypeptide(L)'
;MRELVNFDSDERLRVSVEDKALVSVSQKSGKTKQSKKEFASETEAKKACAKKEWESLKKGFILQDSEAKAGKASLHVYIGGGYTGALSFTSVKDEIYVYKCGGQKDGDKHSDILVRLDKSGAIKEQIALPKPLAWHAEYASENLLLDLDHEIYIFEPNEAKFREILAEQNVKKSSEIASFICTSNDVAVFGMFGHIFTFCEGKISKFSEYKCSTKNYVPILCAALSADASMLALCTKENELQILNAKNGEILSELRAEFGVLDKIYFLDDETLLIRQYLENKLFCLDIKSAKVTKQPWIKDEYLRASEFCVEAGKLVVIDQSRGYAINLKSGNAMAEFRLDHVVKSCEAKFIDGKLAVRTDYGCFSLYEI
;
A
#
# COMPACT_ATOMS: atom_id res chain seq x y z
N MET A 1 13.42 10.36 19.43
CA MET A 1 13.17 9.62 20.70
C MET A 1 11.89 8.81 20.56
N ARG A 2 11.94 7.50 20.82
CA ARG A 2 10.81 6.55 20.67
C ARG A 2 9.83 6.65 21.84
N GLU A 3 8.61 7.05 21.58
CA GLU A 3 7.57 7.30 22.58
C GLU A 3 6.21 6.81 22.07
N LEU A 4 5.40 6.29 22.95
CA LEU A 4 3.98 5.94 22.72
C LEU A 4 3.12 7.03 23.33
N VAL A 5 2.29 7.66 22.52
CA VAL A 5 1.40 8.77 22.89
C VAL A 5 -0.04 8.35 22.72
N ASN A 6 -0.86 8.56 23.71
CA ASN A 6 -2.31 8.42 23.61
C ASN A 6 -2.93 9.81 23.70
N PHE A 7 -3.44 10.32 22.58
CA PHE A 7 -4.01 11.67 22.51
C PHE A 7 -5.33 11.81 23.25
N ASP A 8 -6.11 10.72 23.35
CA ASP A 8 -7.42 10.75 24.02
C ASP A 8 -7.28 10.86 25.54
N SER A 9 -6.27 10.22 26.13
CA SER A 9 -6.04 10.18 27.56
C SER A 9 -4.93 11.10 28.04
N ASP A 10 -4.27 11.84 27.15
CA ASP A 10 -3.05 12.64 27.41
C ASP A 10 -1.99 11.83 28.17
N GLU A 11 -1.79 10.59 27.75
CA GLU A 11 -0.83 9.68 28.35
C GLU A 11 0.35 9.43 27.41
N ARG A 12 1.55 9.47 27.98
CA ARG A 12 2.80 9.14 27.29
C ARG A 12 3.46 7.95 27.95
N LEU A 13 4.01 7.05 27.15
CA LEU A 13 4.68 5.85 27.63
C LEU A 13 5.98 5.65 26.85
N ARG A 14 7.09 5.57 27.58
CA ARG A 14 8.38 5.15 27.04
C ARG A 14 8.68 3.76 27.51
N VAL A 15 9.14 2.92 26.60
CA VAL A 15 9.52 1.54 26.89
C VAL A 15 10.91 1.30 26.33
N SER A 16 11.81 0.80 27.14
CA SER A 16 13.20 0.52 26.75
C SER A 16 13.69 -0.76 27.39
N VAL A 17 14.75 -1.32 26.82
CA VAL A 17 15.48 -2.45 27.40
C VAL A 17 16.84 -1.94 27.85
N GLU A 18 17.13 -2.14 29.14
CA GLU A 18 18.41 -1.83 29.75
C GLU A 18 18.99 -3.16 30.27
N ASP A 19 20.04 -3.65 29.62
CA ASP A 19 20.59 -4.99 29.84
C ASP A 19 19.51 -6.09 29.72
N LYS A 20 19.15 -6.72 30.84
CA LYS A 20 18.12 -7.75 30.93
C LYS A 20 16.78 -7.23 31.46
N ALA A 21 16.64 -5.91 31.63
CA ALA A 21 15.47 -5.32 32.23
C ALA A 21 14.64 -4.54 31.24
N LEU A 22 13.32 -4.70 31.31
CA LEU A 22 12.34 -3.83 30.69
C LEU A 22 12.07 -2.65 31.62
N VAL A 23 12.41 -1.46 31.15
CA VAL A 23 12.10 -0.19 31.83
C VAL A 23 10.91 0.45 31.14
N SER A 24 9.96 0.94 31.92
CA SER A 24 8.84 1.70 31.41
C SER A 24 8.60 2.94 32.25
N VAL A 25 8.46 4.06 31.55
CA VAL A 25 8.13 5.35 32.15
C VAL A 25 6.82 5.82 31.56
N SER A 26 5.79 5.94 32.37
CA SER A 26 4.52 6.51 31.96
C SER A 26 4.32 7.88 32.59
N GLN A 27 3.74 8.79 31.82
CA GLN A 27 3.38 10.13 32.25
C GLN A 27 1.89 10.35 31.93
N LYS A 28 1.12 10.74 32.95
CA LYS A 28 -0.32 11.05 32.82
C LYS A 28 -0.68 12.16 33.77
N SER A 29 -1.36 13.21 33.28
CA SER A 29 -1.83 14.35 34.10
C SER A 29 -0.72 14.91 35.00
N GLY A 30 0.50 15.07 34.45
CA GLY A 30 1.67 15.60 35.17
C GLY A 30 2.32 14.63 36.17
N LYS A 31 1.79 13.44 36.37
CA LYS A 31 2.38 12.41 37.25
C LYS A 31 3.22 11.43 36.43
N THR A 32 4.45 11.19 36.87
CA THR A 32 5.36 10.23 36.27
C THR A 32 5.46 8.98 37.12
N LYS A 33 5.33 7.81 36.49
CA LYS A 33 5.53 6.50 37.13
C LYS A 33 6.55 5.72 36.34
N GLN A 34 7.58 5.22 37.03
CA GLN A 34 8.57 4.33 36.46
C GLN A 34 8.40 2.91 37.00
N SER A 35 8.63 1.92 36.15
CA SER A 35 8.69 0.52 36.56
C SER A 35 9.86 -0.16 35.85
N LYS A 36 10.52 -1.08 36.54
CA LYS A 36 11.60 -1.92 36.03
C LYS A 36 11.27 -3.38 36.31
N LYS A 37 11.40 -4.25 35.29
CA LYS A 37 11.18 -5.69 35.40
C LYS A 37 12.37 -6.43 34.79
N GLU A 38 13.00 -7.29 35.55
CA GLU A 38 14.13 -8.08 35.09
C GLU A 38 13.69 -9.41 34.48
N PHE A 39 14.50 -9.91 33.54
CA PHE A 39 14.30 -11.16 32.81
C PHE A 39 15.58 -12.00 32.86
N ALA A 40 15.49 -13.27 32.51
CA ALA A 40 16.64 -14.16 32.48
C ALA A 40 17.67 -13.77 31.40
N SER A 41 17.22 -13.13 30.30
CA SER A 41 18.08 -12.69 29.20
C SER A 41 17.62 -11.39 28.58
N GLU A 42 18.55 -10.68 27.91
CA GLU A 42 18.23 -9.50 27.09
C GLU A 42 17.22 -9.83 25.97
N THR A 43 17.29 -11.02 25.39
CA THR A 43 16.35 -11.48 24.37
C THR A 43 14.92 -11.57 24.92
N GLU A 44 14.74 -12.03 26.13
CA GLU A 44 13.42 -12.06 26.78
C GLU A 44 12.92 -10.65 27.10
N ALA A 45 13.81 -9.76 27.57
CA ALA A 45 13.48 -8.36 27.81
C ALA A 45 13.04 -7.65 26.51
N LYS A 46 13.74 -7.89 25.38
CA LYS A 46 13.36 -7.37 24.07
C LYS A 46 11.99 -7.89 23.59
N LYS A 47 11.70 -9.19 23.78
CA LYS A 47 10.38 -9.76 23.49
C LYS A 47 9.28 -9.11 24.34
N ALA A 48 9.55 -8.91 25.63
CA ALA A 48 8.61 -8.27 26.54
C ALA A 48 8.37 -6.79 26.18
N CYS A 49 9.41 -6.09 25.74
CA CYS A 49 9.32 -4.70 25.23
C CYS A 49 8.41 -4.63 24.00
N ALA A 50 8.67 -5.44 22.98
CA ALA A 50 7.86 -5.49 21.77
C ALA A 50 6.39 -5.86 22.07
N LYS A 51 6.16 -6.81 23.00
CA LYS A 51 4.82 -7.18 23.45
C LYS A 51 4.12 -6.00 24.14
N LYS A 52 4.82 -5.25 24.99
CA LYS A 52 4.25 -4.10 25.68
C LYS A 52 3.91 -2.97 24.72
N GLU A 53 4.79 -2.67 23.74
CA GLU A 53 4.48 -1.73 22.67
C GLU A 53 3.21 -2.16 21.91
N TRP A 54 3.12 -3.41 21.49
CA TRP A 54 1.98 -3.95 20.78
C TRP A 54 0.67 -3.85 21.58
N GLU A 55 0.70 -4.18 22.85
CA GLU A 55 -0.45 -4.06 23.74
C GLU A 55 -0.89 -2.60 23.95
N SER A 56 0.06 -1.67 23.93
CA SER A 56 -0.22 -0.23 24.04
C SER A 56 -0.83 0.30 22.74
N LEU A 57 -0.30 -0.08 21.58
CA LEU A 57 -0.87 0.29 20.28
C LEU A 57 -2.34 -0.14 20.17
N LYS A 58 -2.67 -1.36 20.61
CA LYS A 58 -4.07 -1.85 20.65
C LYS A 58 -4.98 -1.06 21.59
N LYS A 59 -4.42 -0.33 22.53
CA LYS A 59 -5.15 0.55 23.46
C LYS A 59 -5.25 1.99 22.96
N GLY A 60 -4.91 2.25 21.69
CA GLY A 60 -4.99 3.56 21.08
C GLY A 60 -3.76 4.43 21.29
N PHE A 61 -2.63 3.88 21.77
CA PHE A 61 -1.38 4.60 21.73
C PHE A 61 -0.82 4.62 20.30
N ILE A 62 -0.15 5.69 19.96
CA ILE A 62 0.56 5.89 18.70
C ILE A 62 2.03 5.94 19.02
N LEU A 63 2.84 5.11 18.37
CA LEU A 63 4.28 5.19 18.50
C LEU A 63 4.81 6.30 17.59
N GLN A 64 5.66 7.16 18.14
CA GLN A 64 6.36 8.21 17.43
C GLN A 64 7.86 8.12 17.76
N ASP A 65 8.70 8.22 16.74
CA ASP A 65 10.16 8.26 16.91
C ASP A 65 10.78 9.21 15.88
N SER A 66 11.09 10.42 16.33
CA SER A 66 11.74 11.45 15.50
C SER A 66 13.19 11.13 15.13
N GLU A 67 13.79 10.13 15.77
CA GLU A 67 15.17 9.68 15.55
C GLU A 67 15.21 8.24 15.02
N ALA A 68 14.12 7.80 14.39
CA ALA A 68 14.04 6.45 13.84
C ALA A 68 15.14 6.22 12.81
N LYS A 69 15.79 5.06 12.91
CA LYS A 69 16.79 4.60 11.94
C LYS A 69 16.13 3.74 10.89
N ALA A 70 16.83 3.48 9.79
CA ALA A 70 16.37 2.58 8.74
C ALA A 70 15.79 1.27 9.31
N GLY A 71 14.59 0.93 8.87
CA GLY A 71 13.82 -0.23 9.34
C GLY A 71 13.09 -0.05 10.67
N LYS A 72 13.21 1.12 11.30
CA LYS A 72 12.44 1.47 12.49
C LYS A 72 11.28 2.38 12.12
N ALA A 73 10.12 2.09 12.69
CA ALA A 73 8.96 2.94 12.47
C ALA A 73 9.17 4.30 13.14
N SER A 74 9.11 5.37 12.33
CA SER A 74 9.00 6.75 12.83
C SER A 74 7.58 7.06 13.29
N LEU A 75 6.60 6.35 12.73
CA LEU A 75 5.20 6.35 13.15
C LEU A 75 4.66 4.92 13.11
N HIS A 76 3.87 4.54 14.12
CA HIS A 76 3.19 3.26 14.13
C HIS A 76 1.84 3.38 14.83
N VAL A 77 0.76 3.05 14.10
CA VAL A 77 -0.62 3.21 14.55
C VAL A 77 -1.35 1.88 14.38
N TYR A 78 -2.09 1.45 15.40
CA TYR A 78 -3.02 0.34 15.27
C TYR A 78 -4.38 0.85 14.82
N ILE A 79 -4.72 0.57 13.56
CA ILE A 79 -6.01 0.98 12.96
C ILE A 79 -7.09 -0.08 13.22
N GLY A 80 -6.70 -1.33 13.40
CA GLY A 80 -7.59 -2.48 13.43
C GLY A 80 -7.51 -3.30 12.15
N GLY A 81 -8.23 -4.38 12.09
CA GLY A 81 -8.09 -5.38 11.05
C GLY A 81 -8.28 -4.83 9.63
N GLY A 82 -7.47 -5.35 8.70
CA GLY A 82 -7.77 -5.38 7.28
C GLY A 82 -8.40 -6.73 6.94
N TYR A 83 -9.01 -6.81 5.77
CA TYR A 83 -9.38 -8.10 5.19
C TYR A 83 -8.18 -8.57 4.35
N THR A 84 -7.88 -9.86 4.35
CA THR A 84 -6.74 -10.40 3.59
C THR A 84 -6.82 -9.98 2.13
N GLY A 85 -5.84 -9.19 1.66
CA GLY A 85 -5.80 -8.63 0.32
C GLY A 85 -6.38 -7.22 0.17
N ALA A 86 -7.30 -6.79 1.05
CA ALA A 86 -7.81 -5.42 1.07
C ALA A 86 -7.11 -4.63 2.20
N LEU A 87 -5.99 -4.01 1.88
CA LEU A 87 -5.11 -3.29 2.81
C LEU A 87 -4.85 -1.85 2.35
N SER A 88 -5.74 -1.30 1.53
CA SER A 88 -5.49 -0.06 0.82
C SER A 88 -5.33 1.13 1.75
N PHE A 89 -4.46 2.03 1.33
CA PHE A 89 -4.28 3.35 1.91
C PHE A 89 -3.72 4.32 0.86
N THR A 90 -3.87 5.60 1.13
CA THR A 90 -3.25 6.65 0.33
C THR A 90 -3.05 7.90 1.17
N SER A 91 -2.31 8.88 0.65
CA SER A 91 -2.12 10.18 1.29
C SER A 91 -2.63 11.30 0.42
N VAL A 92 -3.18 12.33 1.07
CA VAL A 92 -3.64 13.56 0.44
C VAL A 92 -3.09 14.73 1.23
N LYS A 93 -2.17 15.49 0.67
CA LYS A 93 -1.51 16.61 1.36
C LYS A 93 -0.90 16.13 2.70
N ASP A 94 -1.45 16.61 3.81
CA ASP A 94 -0.97 16.30 5.16
C ASP A 94 -1.78 15.21 5.88
N GLU A 95 -2.66 14.52 5.16
CA GLU A 95 -3.56 13.52 5.71
C GLU A 95 -3.33 12.15 5.08
N ILE A 96 -3.55 11.11 5.86
CA ILE A 96 -3.43 9.72 5.43
C ILE A 96 -4.79 9.05 5.60
N TYR A 97 -5.25 8.39 4.56
CA TYR A 97 -6.50 7.64 4.53
C TYR A 97 -6.20 6.15 4.50
N VAL A 98 -6.67 5.42 5.50
CA VAL A 98 -6.38 3.99 5.67
C VAL A 98 -7.68 3.20 5.77
N TYR A 99 -7.84 2.20 4.93
CA TYR A 99 -8.97 1.28 5.01
C TYR A 99 -8.94 0.44 6.27
N LYS A 100 -10.09 0.28 6.89
CA LYS A 100 -10.33 -0.61 8.02
C LYS A 100 -11.55 -1.48 7.77
N CYS A 101 -11.35 -2.80 7.78
CA CYS A 101 -12.45 -3.77 7.73
C CYS A 101 -13.22 -3.73 9.05
N GLY A 102 -14.50 -3.49 8.98
CA GLY A 102 -15.39 -3.48 10.15
C GLY A 102 -16.02 -4.83 10.47
N GLY A 103 -15.84 -5.80 9.57
CA GLY A 103 -16.52 -7.08 9.63
C GLY A 103 -18.00 -7.02 9.26
N GLN A 104 -18.58 -8.18 9.06
CA GLN A 104 -20.01 -8.31 8.76
C GLN A 104 -20.81 -8.12 10.04
N LYS A 105 -21.75 -7.19 10.04
CA LYS A 105 -22.79 -7.06 11.07
C LYS A 105 -24.07 -7.73 10.57
N ASP A 106 -25.02 -7.95 11.45
CA ASP A 106 -26.29 -8.63 11.16
C ASP A 106 -26.92 -8.21 9.83
N GLY A 107 -27.07 -9.16 8.93
CA GLY A 107 -27.55 -8.97 7.55
C GLY A 107 -26.47 -8.46 6.58
N ASP A 108 -26.90 -7.88 5.46
CA ASP A 108 -26.00 -7.37 4.39
C ASP A 108 -25.26 -6.07 4.75
N LYS A 109 -25.34 -5.62 6.01
CA LYS A 109 -24.70 -4.38 6.45
C LYS A 109 -23.25 -4.65 6.85
N HIS A 110 -22.32 -4.06 6.12
CA HIS A 110 -20.92 -3.96 6.54
C HIS A 110 -20.69 -2.72 7.41
N SER A 111 -19.56 -2.71 8.13
CA SER A 111 -19.11 -1.57 8.92
C SER A 111 -17.71 -1.12 8.54
N ASP A 112 -17.37 -1.30 7.28
CA ASP A 112 -16.08 -0.92 6.72
C ASP A 112 -15.97 0.60 6.66
N ILE A 113 -14.82 1.10 7.01
CA ILE A 113 -14.56 2.54 7.11
C ILE A 113 -13.22 2.91 6.48
N LEU A 114 -13.13 4.17 6.10
CA LEU A 114 -11.88 4.84 5.79
C LEU A 114 -11.49 5.68 7.01
N VAL A 115 -10.32 5.43 7.58
CA VAL A 115 -9.80 6.16 8.74
C VAL A 115 -8.88 7.27 8.23
N ARG A 116 -9.21 8.52 8.56
CA ARG A 116 -8.39 9.69 8.25
C ARG A 116 -7.47 9.99 9.43
N LEU A 117 -6.17 10.00 9.15
CA LEU A 117 -5.11 10.31 10.10
C LEU A 117 -4.43 11.61 9.71
N ASP A 118 -3.93 12.35 10.69
CA ASP A 118 -2.92 13.38 10.42
C ASP A 118 -1.50 12.78 10.40
N LYS A 119 -0.50 13.63 10.09
CA LYS A 119 0.93 13.22 10.06
C LYS A 119 1.47 12.71 11.41
N SER A 120 0.80 13.04 12.51
CA SER A 120 1.16 12.51 13.84
C SER A 120 0.58 11.11 14.11
N GLY A 121 -0.28 10.62 13.20
CA GLY A 121 -1.03 9.37 13.33
C GLY A 121 -2.32 9.50 14.14
N ALA A 122 -2.69 10.71 14.60
CA ALA A 122 -3.94 10.91 15.31
C ALA A 122 -5.13 10.74 14.36
N ILE A 123 -6.13 9.98 14.82
CA ILE A 123 -7.36 9.74 14.06
C ILE A 123 -8.19 11.04 14.10
N LYS A 124 -8.44 11.61 12.93
CA LYS A 124 -9.27 12.82 12.76
C LYS A 124 -10.71 12.47 12.47
N GLU A 125 -10.94 11.40 11.73
CA GLU A 125 -12.27 11.04 11.27
C GLU A 125 -12.35 9.55 10.92
N GLN A 126 -13.56 9.00 11.00
CA GLN A 126 -13.89 7.66 10.52
C GLN A 126 -15.06 7.80 9.54
N ILE A 127 -14.82 7.52 8.28
CA ILE A 127 -15.76 7.74 7.18
C ILE A 127 -16.35 6.39 6.79
N ALA A 128 -17.67 6.25 6.89
CA ALA A 128 -18.35 5.03 6.47
C ALA A 128 -18.24 4.85 4.95
N LEU A 129 -17.82 3.68 4.51
CA LEU A 129 -17.74 3.37 3.10
C LEU A 129 -19.11 2.95 2.54
N PRO A 130 -19.46 3.31 1.29
CA PRO A 130 -20.71 2.88 0.67
C PRO A 130 -20.74 1.39 0.34
N LYS A 131 -19.57 0.76 0.21
CA LYS A 131 -19.39 -0.68 -0.01
C LYS A 131 -18.19 -1.21 0.78
N PRO A 132 -18.13 -2.53 1.05
CA PRO A 132 -17.02 -3.16 1.72
C PRO A 132 -15.78 -3.29 0.81
N LEU A 133 -14.69 -3.80 1.39
CA LEU A 133 -13.50 -4.30 0.69
C LEU A 133 -12.83 -3.26 -0.20
N ALA A 134 -12.19 -2.25 0.41
CA ALA A 134 -11.36 -1.31 -0.34
C ALA A 134 -10.05 -1.98 -0.80
N TRP A 135 -10.06 -2.49 -2.04
CA TRP A 135 -8.92 -3.18 -2.65
C TRP A 135 -7.78 -2.23 -3.03
N HIS A 136 -8.14 -1.07 -3.57
CA HIS A 136 -7.19 -0.02 -3.96
C HIS A 136 -7.68 1.34 -3.47
N ALA A 137 -6.73 2.19 -3.11
CA ALA A 137 -6.97 3.58 -2.79
C ALA A 137 -5.83 4.43 -3.38
N GLU A 138 -6.17 5.36 -4.27
CA GLU A 138 -5.22 6.22 -4.94
C GLU A 138 -5.70 7.67 -4.90
N TYR A 139 -4.77 8.60 -5.08
CA TYR A 139 -5.06 10.03 -5.12
C TYR A 139 -4.80 10.60 -6.51
N ALA A 140 -5.74 11.34 -7.05
CA ALA A 140 -5.58 12.13 -8.27
C ALA A 140 -6.57 13.30 -8.28
N SER A 141 -6.16 14.43 -8.83
CA SER A 141 -7.02 15.61 -9.03
C SER A 141 -7.81 16.02 -7.78
N GLU A 142 -7.11 16.10 -6.64
CA GLU A 142 -7.66 16.46 -5.32
C GLU A 142 -8.73 15.50 -4.75
N ASN A 143 -8.87 14.32 -5.33
CA ASN A 143 -9.84 13.31 -4.93
C ASN A 143 -9.18 11.97 -4.63
N LEU A 144 -9.86 11.14 -3.84
CA LEU A 144 -9.50 9.74 -3.67
C LEU A 144 -10.31 8.87 -4.63
N LEU A 145 -9.62 8.01 -5.37
CA LEU A 145 -10.24 6.93 -6.11
C LEU A 145 -10.15 5.68 -5.25
N LEU A 146 -11.27 5.05 -5.01
CA LEU A 146 -11.41 3.87 -4.16
C LEU A 146 -12.03 2.73 -4.96
N ASP A 147 -11.36 1.59 -4.98
CA ASP A 147 -11.93 0.34 -5.48
C ASP A 147 -12.65 -0.37 -4.33
N LEU A 148 -13.96 -0.28 -4.31
CA LEU A 148 -14.82 -0.85 -3.28
C LEU A 148 -15.58 -2.04 -3.87
N ASP A 149 -15.18 -3.25 -3.51
CA ASP A 149 -15.77 -4.49 -4.03
C ASP A 149 -15.83 -4.53 -5.57
N HIS A 150 -14.69 -4.15 -6.21
CA HIS A 150 -14.50 -4.03 -7.65
C HIS A 150 -15.32 -2.94 -8.37
N GLU A 151 -15.92 -2.03 -7.63
CA GLU A 151 -16.54 -0.82 -8.16
C GLU A 151 -15.74 0.42 -7.76
N ILE A 152 -15.48 1.29 -8.73
CA ILE A 152 -14.67 2.48 -8.48
C ILE A 152 -15.57 3.63 -8.04
N TYR A 153 -15.22 4.22 -6.90
CA TYR A 153 -15.81 5.40 -6.32
C TYR A 153 -14.80 6.54 -6.29
N ILE A 154 -15.27 7.76 -6.48
CA ILE A 154 -14.50 8.97 -6.21
C ILE A 154 -14.99 9.52 -4.87
N PHE A 155 -14.09 9.68 -3.93
CA PHE A 155 -14.36 10.38 -2.68
C PHE A 155 -13.78 11.78 -2.74
N GLU A 156 -14.61 12.78 -2.50
CA GLU A 156 -14.27 14.20 -2.46
C GLU A 156 -14.04 14.63 -1.01
N PRO A 157 -12.76 14.72 -0.55
CA PRO A 157 -12.47 14.93 0.88
C PRO A 157 -13.04 16.24 1.44
N ASN A 158 -13.09 17.31 0.62
CA ASN A 158 -13.60 18.62 1.02
C ASN A 158 -15.12 18.61 1.25
N GLU A 159 -15.85 17.77 0.55
CA GLU A 159 -17.32 17.66 0.64
C GLU A 159 -17.78 16.46 1.47
N ALA A 160 -16.84 15.60 1.86
CA ALA A 160 -17.09 14.31 2.51
C ALA A 160 -18.13 13.46 1.74
N LYS A 161 -18.02 13.45 0.40
CA LYS A 161 -19.01 12.85 -0.50
C LYS A 161 -18.40 11.79 -1.39
N PHE A 162 -19.16 10.72 -1.62
CA PHE A 162 -18.84 9.69 -2.61
C PHE A 162 -19.60 9.93 -3.90
N ARG A 163 -18.90 9.81 -5.04
CA ARG A 163 -19.47 9.74 -6.38
C ARG A 163 -19.36 8.32 -6.89
N GLU A 164 -20.48 7.75 -7.33
CA GLU A 164 -20.53 6.41 -7.91
C GLU A 164 -20.35 6.51 -9.43
N ILE A 165 -19.22 6.03 -9.93
CA ILE A 165 -18.88 6.14 -11.36
C ILE A 165 -19.82 5.32 -12.24
N LEU A 166 -20.26 4.15 -11.78
CA LEU A 166 -21.23 3.33 -12.51
C LEU A 166 -22.50 4.11 -12.89
N ALA A 167 -23.07 4.79 -11.92
CA ALA A 167 -24.26 5.60 -12.11
C ALA A 167 -23.97 6.82 -12.99
N GLU A 168 -22.88 7.53 -12.71
CA GLU A 168 -22.48 8.75 -13.43
C GLU A 168 -22.18 8.48 -14.91
N GLN A 169 -21.51 7.39 -15.23
CA GLN A 169 -21.12 7.03 -16.59
C GLN A 169 -22.11 6.07 -17.28
N ASN A 170 -23.23 5.74 -16.61
CA ASN A 170 -24.24 4.80 -17.12
C ASN A 170 -23.63 3.45 -17.56
N VAL A 171 -22.67 2.93 -16.76
CA VAL A 171 -21.98 1.67 -17.03
C VAL A 171 -22.81 0.50 -16.52
N LYS A 172 -22.99 -0.49 -17.35
CA LYS A 172 -23.64 -1.74 -16.93
C LYS A 172 -22.62 -2.70 -16.35
N LYS A 173 -22.96 -3.33 -15.23
CA LYS A 173 -22.17 -4.42 -14.67
C LYS A 173 -22.08 -5.56 -15.67
N SER A 174 -20.87 -6.08 -15.85
CA SER A 174 -20.60 -7.24 -16.72
C SER A 174 -20.02 -8.39 -15.89
N SER A 175 -19.69 -9.49 -16.53
CA SER A 175 -18.97 -10.61 -15.91
C SER A 175 -17.49 -10.31 -15.66
N GLU A 176 -16.94 -9.24 -16.23
CA GLU A 176 -15.59 -8.76 -15.98
C GLU A 176 -15.59 -7.98 -14.65
N ILE A 177 -15.40 -8.69 -13.54
CA ILE A 177 -15.42 -8.11 -12.20
C ILE A 177 -14.07 -7.55 -11.76
N ALA A 178 -12.97 -7.87 -12.47
CA ALA A 178 -11.65 -7.38 -12.10
C ALA A 178 -11.53 -5.87 -12.37
N SER A 179 -10.86 -5.17 -11.45
CA SER A 179 -10.69 -3.73 -11.45
C SER A 179 -9.24 -3.35 -11.19
N PHE A 180 -8.85 -2.15 -11.58
CA PHE A 180 -7.54 -1.56 -11.28
C PHE A 180 -7.64 -0.05 -11.17
N ILE A 181 -6.72 0.56 -10.47
CA ILE A 181 -6.49 2.01 -10.42
C ILE A 181 -4.99 2.26 -10.55
N CYS A 182 -4.61 3.14 -11.47
CA CYS A 182 -3.25 3.63 -11.64
C CYS A 182 -3.27 5.15 -11.64
N THR A 183 -2.31 5.77 -10.97
CA THR A 183 -2.22 7.24 -10.90
C THR A 183 -0.82 7.73 -11.26
N SER A 184 -0.75 8.87 -11.91
CA SER A 184 0.47 9.62 -12.17
C SER A 184 0.13 11.08 -12.48
N ASN A 185 0.88 12.03 -11.91
CA ASN A 185 0.74 13.47 -12.21
C ASN A 185 -0.71 13.98 -12.21
N ASP A 186 -1.47 13.72 -11.15
CA ASP A 186 -2.89 14.10 -11.01
C ASP A 186 -3.85 13.48 -12.03
N VAL A 187 -3.38 12.57 -12.86
CA VAL A 187 -4.21 11.75 -13.76
C VAL A 187 -4.40 10.38 -13.13
N ALA A 188 -5.62 9.87 -13.16
CA ALA A 188 -5.88 8.46 -12.89
C ALA A 188 -6.38 7.75 -14.15
N VAL A 189 -5.93 6.52 -14.33
CA VAL A 189 -6.52 5.56 -15.27
C VAL A 189 -7.01 4.39 -14.46
N PHE A 190 -8.25 4.01 -14.67
CA PHE A 190 -8.85 2.90 -13.93
C PHE A 190 -9.72 2.03 -14.82
N GLY A 191 -9.83 0.77 -14.45
CA GLY A 191 -10.66 -0.21 -15.13
C GLY A 191 -11.71 -0.80 -14.21
N MET A 192 -12.95 -0.94 -14.70
CA MET A 192 -14.02 -1.70 -14.06
C MET A 192 -15.01 -2.24 -15.08
N PHE A 193 -15.52 -3.44 -14.85
CA PHE A 193 -16.51 -4.11 -15.71
C PHE A 193 -16.14 -4.16 -17.20
N GLY A 194 -14.85 -4.30 -17.51
CA GLY A 194 -14.34 -4.39 -18.88
C GLY A 194 -14.16 -3.05 -19.60
N HIS A 195 -14.35 -1.93 -18.91
CA HIS A 195 -14.16 -0.58 -19.47
C HIS A 195 -12.98 0.13 -18.80
N ILE A 196 -12.24 0.90 -19.59
CA ILE A 196 -11.12 1.72 -19.11
C ILE A 196 -11.49 3.20 -19.21
N PHE A 197 -11.21 3.91 -18.14
CA PHE A 197 -11.52 5.33 -17.97
C PHE A 197 -10.29 6.12 -17.59
N THR A 198 -10.27 7.39 -17.95
CA THR A 198 -9.38 8.39 -17.37
C THR A 198 -10.18 9.30 -16.43
N PHE A 199 -9.50 9.75 -15.38
CA PHE A 199 -9.95 10.82 -14.49
C PHE A 199 -8.87 11.90 -14.42
N CYS A 200 -9.22 13.10 -14.84
CA CYS A 200 -8.32 14.23 -14.86
C CYS A 200 -9.15 15.52 -14.69
N GLU A 201 -8.68 16.45 -13.84
CA GLU A 201 -9.37 17.73 -13.57
C GLU A 201 -10.86 17.54 -13.21
N GLY A 202 -11.19 16.53 -12.44
CA GLY A 202 -12.54 16.22 -11.98
C GLY A 202 -13.45 15.58 -13.05
N LYS A 203 -12.95 15.36 -14.28
CA LYS A 203 -13.72 14.80 -15.41
C LYS A 203 -13.36 13.34 -15.63
N ILE A 204 -14.37 12.52 -15.93
CA ILE A 204 -14.23 11.11 -16.27
C ILE A 204 -14.49 10.95 -17.78
N SER A 205 -13.63 10.21 -18.45
CA SER A 205 -13.78 9.88 -19.87
C SER A 205 -13.48 8.41 -20.10
N LYS A 206 -14.42 7.68 -20.73
CA LYS A 206 -14.18 6.31 -21.21
C LYS A 206 -13.32 6.37 -22.47
N PHE A 207 -12.26 5.55 -22.54
CA PHE A 207 -11.40 5.56 -23.74
C PHE A 207 -11.11 4.18 -24.34
N SER A 208 -11.28 3.09 -23.59
CA SER A 208 -10.99 1.74 -24.09
C SER A 208 -11.80 0.68 -23.36
N GLU A 209 -11.59 -0.57 -23.75
CA GLU A 209 -12.19 -1.75 -23.12
C GLU A 209 -11.12 -2.83 -22.90
N TYR A 210 -11.37 -3.74 -21.97
CA TYR A 210 -10.53 -4.90 -21.73
C TYR A 210 -11.37 -6.14 -21.44
N LYS A 211 -10.76 -7.30 -21.65
CA LYS A 211 -11.31 -8.58 -21.27
C LYS A 211 -10.23 -9.44 -20.63
N CYS A 212 -10.48 -9.89 -19.41
CA CYS A 212 -9.55 -10.70 -18.65
C CYS A 212 -9.68 -12.19 -19.02
N SER A 213 -8.56 -12.87 -19.12
CA SER A 213 -8.51 -14.31 -18.97
C SER A 213 -8.46 -14.68 -17.47
N THR A 214 -8.67 -15.96 -17.17
CA THR A 214 -8.61 -16.45 -15.79
C THR A 214 -7.55 -17.53 -15.65
N LYS A 215 -6.88 -17.57 -14.51
CA LYS A 215 -6.03 -18.68 -14.09
C LYS A 215 -6.48 -19.16 -12.71
N ASN A 216 -6.82 -20.45 -12.59
CA ASN A 216 -7.33 -21.01 -11.33
C ASN A 216 -8.53 -20.20 -10.76
N TYR A 217 -9.46 -19.81 -11.62
CA TYR A 217 -10.64 -18.99 -11.30
C TYR A 217 -10.35 -17.55 -10.85
N VAL A 218 -9.10 -17.10 -10.89
CA VAL A 218 -8.70 -15.73 -10.58
C VAL A 218 -8.55 -14.95 -11.90
N PRO A 219 -9.21 -13.81 -12.07
CA PRO A 219 -9.00 -12.95 -13.22
C PRO A 219 -7.54 -12.47 -13.28
N ILE A 220 -6.97 -12.46 -14.48
CA ILE A 220 -5.63 -11.90 -14.71
C ILE A 220 -5.83 -10.43 -15.06
N LEU A 221 -5.49 -9.55 -14.13
CA LEU A 221 -5.52 -8.11 -14.38
C LEU A 221 -4.48 -7.43 -13.50
N CYS A 222 -3.56 -6.75 -14.15
CA CYS A 222 -2.75 -5.73 -13.50
C CYS A 222 -2.37 -4.65 -14.51
N ALA A 223 -2.18 -3.44 -14.03
CA ALA A 223 -1.89 -2.29 -14.85
C ALA A 223 -0.89 -1.36 -14.17
N ALA A 224 -0.23 -0.51 -14.97
CA ALA A 224 0.61 0.57 -14.49
C ALA A 224 0.55 1.75 -15.47
N LEU A 225 0.64 2.97 -14.94
CA LEU A 225 0.69 4.20 -15.72
C LEU A 225 2.14 4.71 -15.74
N SER A 226 2.62 5.19 -16.90
CA SER A 226 3.94 5.82 -17.00
C SER A 226 4.02 7.10 -16.19
N ALA A 227 5.23 7.52 -15.84
CA ALA A 227 5.45 8.70 -14.99
C ALA A 227 4.86 10.00 -15.56
N ASP A 228 4.82 10.13 -16.89
CA ASP A 228 4.20 11.27 -17.61
C ASP A 228 2.71 11.07 -17.91
N ALA A 229 2.10 9.97 -17.47
CA ALA A 229 0.72 9.57 -17.74
C ALA A 229 0.39 9.40 -19.24
N SER A 230 1.39 9.16 -20.10
CA SER A 230 1.16 8.97 -21.54
C SER A 230 0.88 7.53 -21.95
N MET A 231 1.42 6.55 -21.20
CA MET A 231 1.32 5.12 -21.50
C MET A 231 0.68 4.34 -20.35
N LEU A 232 -0.20 3.41 -20.72
CA LEU A 232 -0.77 2.40 -19.81
C LEU A 232 -0.24 1.02 -20.19
N ALA A 233 0.49 0.37 -19.29
CA ALA A 233 0.80 -1.04 -19.40
C ALA A 233 -0.35 -1.86 -18.82
N LEU A 234 -0.90 -2.79 -19.58
CA LEU A 234 -2.06 -3.59 -19.21
C LEU A 234 -1.81 -5.07 -19.48
N CYS A 235 -1.87 -5.89 -18.44
CA CYS A 235 -1.83 -7.34 -18.53
C CYS A 235 -3.19 -7.92 -18.22
N THR A 236 -3.79 -8.63 -19.20
CA THR A 236 -5.09 -9.29 -19.06
C THR A 236 -5.03 -10.79 -19.38
N LYS A 237 -3.83 -11.27 -19.75
CA LYS A 237 -3.58 -12.68 -20.09
C LYS A 237 -2.18 -13.10 -19.67
N GLU A 238 -2.02 -14.39 -19.44
CA GLU A 238 -0.69 -14.97 -19.19
C GLU A 238 0.22 -14.76 -20.40
N ASN A 239 1.45 -14.30 -20.15
CA ASN A 239 2.49 -14.05 -21.18
C ASN A 239 2.14 -12.99 -22.25
N GLU A 240 1.08 -12.21 -22.04
CA GLU A 240 0.69 -11.10 -22.92
C GLU A 240 0.55 -9.81 -22.12
N LEU A 241 1.15 -8.73 -22.61
CA LEU A 241 1.05 -7.39 -22.05
C LEU A 241 0.90 -6.38 -23.18
N GLN A 242 -0.03 -5.47 -23.04
CA GLN A 242 -0.28 -4.37 -23.97
C GLN A 242 0.23 -3.06 -23.40
N ILE A 243 0.84 -2.25 -24.25
CA ILE A 243 1.13 -0.84 -23.98
C ILE A 243 0.13 -0.03 -24.78
N LEU A 244 -0.67 0.75 -24.10
CA LEU A 244 -1.72 1.59 -24.67
C LEU A 244 -1.34 3.07 -24.51
N ASN A 245 -1.74 3.89 -25.45
CA ASN A 245 -1.81 5.32 -25.24
C ASN A 245 -2.90 5.61 -24.19
N ALA A 246 -2.52 6.23 -23.07
CA ALA A 246 -3.42 6.42 -21.94
C ALA A 246 -4.52 7.48 -22.18
N LYS A 247 -4.45 8.23 -23.29
CA LYS A 247 -5.45 9.25 -23.63
C LYS A 247 -6.56 8.75 -24.54
N ASN A 248 -6.22 7.85 -25.49
CA ASN A 248 -7.15 7.42 -26.53
C ASN A 248 -7.31 5.90 -26.65
N GLY A 249 -6.52 5.12 -25.90
CA GLY A 249 -6.58 3.65 -25.90
C GLY A 249 -5.97 2.97 -27.13
N GLU A 250 -5.26 3.71 -27.97
CA GLU A 250 -4.51 3.14 -29.08
C GLU A 250 -3.44 2.17 -28.59
N ILE A 251 -3.37 0.99 -29.19
CA ILE A 251 -2.36 -0.01 -28.87
C ILE A 251 -1.03 0.46 -29.49
N LEU A 252 -0.09 0.83 -28.64
CA LEU A 252 1.25 1.23 -29.05
C LEU A 252 2.18 0.01 -29.26
N SER A 253 2.01 -1.03 -28.43
CA SER A 253 2.78 -2.27 -28.52
C SER A 253 2.04 -3.43 -27.88
N GLU A 254 2.21 -4.63 -28.44
CA GLU A 254 1.81 -5.90 -27.85
C GLU A 254 3.06 -6.73 -27.55
N LEU A 255 3.28 -7.04 -26.28
CA LEU A 255 4.44 -7.76 -25.79
C LEU A 255 4.04 -9.20 -25.48
N ARG A 256 4.80 -10.15 -26.03
CA ARG A 256 4.65 -11.57 -25.74
C ARG A 256 5.96 -12.14 -25.29
N ALA A 257 6.01 -12.62 -24.05
CA ALA A 257 7.21 -13.20 -23.46
C ALA A 257 6.82 -14.20 -22.35
N GLU A 258 7.74 -15.08 -22.00
CA GLU A 258 7.52 -16.09 -20.95
C GLU A 258 7.72 -15.48 -19.55
N PHE A 259 6.79 -14.67 -19.09
CA PHE A 259 6.77 -14.09 -17.75
C PHE A 259 5.66 -14.65 -16.84
N GLY A 260 4.80 -15.51 -17.38
CA GLY A 260 3.67 -16.09 -16.63
C GLY A 260 2.54 -15.10 -16.38
N VAL A 261 1.82 -15.29 -15.27
CA VAL A 261 0.78 -14.36 -14.79
C VAL A 261 1.44 -13.27 -13.97
N LEU A 262 1.10 -12.03 -14.26
CA LEU A 262 1.57 -10.87 -13.51
C LEU A 262 0.49 -10.41 -12.50
N ASP A 263 0.94 -9.92 -11.36
CA ASP A 263 0.08 -9.29 -10.36
C ASP A 263 0.52 -7.86 -10.00
N LYS A 264 1.71 -7.42 -10.44
CA LYS A 264 2.16 -6.04 -10.28
C LYS A 264 3.11 -5.63 -11.40
N ILE A 265 2.89 -4.43 -11.91
CA ILE A 265 3.69 -3.79 -12.94
C ILE A 265 4.08 -2.39 -12.45
N TYR A 266 5.27 -1.93 -12.82
CA TYR A 266 5.73 -0.57 -12.59
C TYR A 266 6.64 -0.11 -13.73
N PHE A 267 6.44 1.11 -14.24
CA PHE A 267 7.36 1.72 -15.19
C PHE A 267 8.61 2.21 -14.47
N LEU A 268 9.77 1.63 -14.78
CA LEU A 268 11.06 2.17 -14.33
C LEU A 268 11.46 3.40 -15.17
N ASP A 269 11.15 3.35 -16.43
CA ASP A 269 11.29 4.41 -17.44
C ASP A 269 10.34 4.08 -18.63
N ASP A 270 10.43 4.88 -19.72
CA ASP A 270 9.57 4.71 -20.89
C ASP A 270 9.85 3.44 -21.71
N GLU A 271 10.93 2.73 -21.44
CA GLU A 271 11.36 1.54 -22.18
C GLU A 271 11.39 0.28 -21.31
N THR A 272 11.29 0.42 -19.97
CA THR A 272 11.52 -0.68 -19.04
C THR A 272 10.42 -0.79 -18.00
N LEU A 273 9.84 -1.98 -17.88
CA LEU A 273 8.90 -2.32 -16.81
C LEU A 273 9.58 -3.20 -15.76
N LEU A 274 9.31 -2.94 -14.49
CA LEU A 274 9.51 -3.89 -13.40
C LEU A 274 8.21 -4.65 -13.24
N ILE A 275 8.27 -5.97 -13.33
CA ILE A 275 7.11 -6.86 -13.26
C ILE A 275 7.28 -7.87 -12.13
N ARG A 276 6.17 -8.21 -11.45
CA ARG A 276 6.12 -9.28 -10.47
C ARG A 276 5.24 -10.42 -10.97
N GLN A 277 5.79 -11.62 -10.94
CA GLN A 277 5.08 -12.84 -11.29
C GLN A 277 4.21 -13.30 -10.12
N TYR A 278 2.95 -13.55 -10.41
CA TYR A 278 1.99 -14.10 -9.44
C TYR A 278 2.40 -15.48 -8.93
N LEU A 279 2.11 -15.80 -7.67
CA LEU A 279 2.41 -17.02 -6.93
C LEU A 279 3.88 -17.22 -6.58
N GLU A 280 4.81 -16.95 -7.47
CA GLU A 280 6.24 -17.14 -7.20
C GLU A 280 6.89 -15.90 -6.61
N ASN A 281 6.19 -14.74 -6.66
CA ASN A 281 6.68 -13.43 -6.20
C ASN A 281 8.05 -13.05 -6.78
N LYS A 282 8.33 -13.50 -8.01
CA LYS A 282 9.59 -13.19 -8.71
C LYS A 282 9.52 -11.85 -9.39
N LEU A 283 10.59 -11.08 -9.28
CA LEU A 283 10.77 -9.79 -9.95
C LEU A 283 11.64 -9.94 -11.21
N PHE A 284 11.20 -9.30 -12.29
CA PHE A 284 11.92 -9.23 -13.57
C PHE A 284 11.82 -7.83 -14.13
N CYS A 285 12.75 -7.49 -15.04
CA CYS A 285 12.58 -6.36 -15.93
C CYS A 285 12.14 -6.85 -17.31
N LEU A 286 11.23 -6.12 -17.91
CA LEU A 286 10.74 -6.34 -19.27
C LEU A 286 11.06 -5.12 -20.12
N ASP A 287 11.86 -5.31 -21.15
CA ASP A 287 12.13 -4.27 -22.15
C ASP A 287 10.94 -4.17 -23.12
N ILE A 288 10.37 -2.98 -23.23
CA ILE A 288 9.15 -2.74 -24.01
C ILE A 288 9.38 -2.89 -25.50
N LYS A 289 10.55 -2.50 -26.02
CA LYS A 289 10.86 -2.55 -27.46
C LYS A 289 11.12 -3.96 -27.96
N SER A 290 11.86 -4.75 -27.20
CA SER A 290 12.29 -6.10 -27.62
C SER A 290 11.41 -7.22 -27.06
N ALA A 291 10.47 -6.92 -26.14
CA ALA A 291 9.71 -7.88 -25.36
C ALA A 291 10.59 -8.88 -24.57
N LYS A 292 11.82 -8.48 -24.27
CA LYS A 292 12.80 -9.36 -23.61
C LYS A 292 12.67 -9.24 -22.08
N VAL A 293 12.41 -10.37 -21.45
CA VAL A 293 12.47 -10.49 -19.98
C VAL A 293 13.92 -10.66 -19.56
N THR A 294 14.39 -9.85 -18.63
CA THR A 294 15.74 -9.87 -18.12
C THR A 294 15.76 -9.84 -16.60
N LYS A 295 16.73 -10.56 -16.02
CA LYS A 295 17.06 -10.41 -14.60
C LYS A 295 18.08 -9.28 -14.48
N GLN A 296 17.71 -8.22 -13.79
CA GLN A 296 18.66 -7.13 -13.54
C GLN A 296 19.75 -7.55 -12.54
N PRO A 297 20.98 -7.04 -12.68
CA PRO A 297 22.09 -7.39 -11.78
C PRO A 297 21.82 -7.09 -10.31
N TRP A 298 20.95 -6.10 -10.03
CA TRP A 298 20.59 -5.69 -8.69
C TRP A 298 19.43 -6.52 -8.09
N ILE A 299 18.76 -7.39 -8.88
CA ILE A 299 17.79 -8.35 -8.35
C ILE A 299 18.55 -9.58 -7.85
N LYS A 300 18.87 -9.62 -6.58
CA LYS A 300 19.48 -10.76 -5.93
C LYS A 300 18.44 -11.87 -5.69
N ASP A 301 18.91 -13.10 -5.47
CA ASP A 301 18.02 -14.24 -5.27
C ASP A 301 17.10 -14.08 -4.04
N GLU A 302 17.56 -13.40 -2.99
CA GLU A 302 16.76 -13.09 -1.82
C GLU A 302 15.58 -12.14 -2.10
N TYR A 303 15.64 -11.36 -3.19
CA TYR A 303 14.54 -10.44 -3.59
C TYR A 303 13.56 -11.08 -4.57
N LEU A 304 13.83 -12.30 -5.04
CA LEU A 304 13.00 -13.00 -6.01
C LEU A 304 11.64 -13.44 -5.43
N ARG A 305 11.46 -13.39 -4.10
CA ARG A 305 10.20 -13.69 -3.43
C ARG A 305 9.68 -12.46 -2.71
N ALA A 306 9.56 -11.36 -3.44
CA ALA A 306 9.00 -10.13 -2.92
C ALA A 306 7.50 -10.26 -2.68
N SER A 307 7.06 -10.26 -1.43
CA SER A 307 5.63 -10.20 -1.11
C SER A 307 5.03 -8.83 -1.45
N GLU A 308 5.86 -7.78 -1.42
CA GLU A 308 5.47 -6.44 -1.85
C GLU A 308 6.68 -5.68 -2.38
N PHE A 309 6.46 -4.71 -3.27
CA PHE A 309 7.47 -3.74 -3.65
C PHE A 309 6.86 -2.38 -3.99
N CYS A 310 7.64 -1.34 -3.82
CA CYS A 310 7.31 0.01 -4.28
C CYS A 310 8.57 0.74 -4.76
N VAL A 311 8.36 1.74 -5.62
CA VAL A 311 9.43 2.53 -6.23
C VAL A 311 9.13 4.01 -6.08
N GLU A 312 10.12 4.80 -5.71
CA GLU A 312 10.06 6.26 -5.70
C GLU A 312 11.45 6.84 -5.91
N ALA A 313 11.57 7.87 -6.74
CA ALA A 313 12.80 8.65 -6.96
C ALA A 313 14.06 7.80 -7.20
N GLY A 314 13.95 6.72 -7.99
CA GLY A 314 15.07 5.81 -8.27
C GLY A 314 15.47 4.88 -7.13
N LYS A 315 14.64 4.78 -6.09
CA LYS A 315 14.77 3.83 -4.98
C LYS A 315 13.71 2.74 -5.13
N LEU A 316 14.11 1.48 -5.16
CA LEU A 316 13.23 0.31 -5.05
C LEU A 316 13.27 -0.20 -3.61
N VAL A 317 12.12 -0.40 -3.02
CA VAL A 317 11.97 -1.15 -1.77
C VAL A 317 11.26 -2.46 -2.07
N VAL A 318 11.85 -3.55 -1.60
CA VAL A 318 11.31 -4.91 -1.70
C VAL A 318 11.05 -5.40 -0.28
N ILE A 319 9.88 -5.96 -0.04
CA ILE A 319 9.49 -6.53 1.26
C ILE A 319 9.23 -8.02 1.09
N ASP A 320 9.92 -8.82 1.90
CA ASP A 320 9.65 -10.26 2.06
C ASP A 320 9.32 -10.56 3.51
N GLN A 321 8.05 -10.78 3.80
CA GLN A 321 7.53 -10.91 5.16
C GLN A 321 7.91 -9.70 6.04
N SER A 322 8.80 -9.87 7.01
CA SER A 322 9.28 -8.81 7.90
C SER A 322 10.62 -8.20 7.46
N ARG A 323 11.22 -8.66 6.37
CA ARG A 323 12.49 -8.12 5.84
C ARG A 323 12.20 -7.12 4.74
N GLY A 324 12.93 -6.01 4.77
CA GLY A 324 12.90 -5.01 3.73
C GLY A 324 14.31 -4.76 3.17
N TYR A 325 14.38 -4.50 1.88
CA TYR A 325 15.60 -4.18 1.15
C TYR A 325 15.36 -2.91 0.36
N ALA A 326 16.18 -1.89 0.61
CA ALA A 326 16.19 -0.68 -0.21
C ALA A 326 17.36 -0.75 -1.19
N ILE A 327 17.08 -0.51 -2.47
CA ILE A 327 18.03 -0.65 -3.58
C ILE A 327 18.01 0.63 -4.39
N ASN A 328 19.18 1.16 -4.70
CA ASN A 328 19.30 2.26 -5.64
C ASN A 328 19.22 1.69 -7.07
N LEU A 329 18.20 2.05 -7.81
CA LEU A 329 17.95 1.53 -9.16
C LEU A 329 19.03 1.91 -10.18
N LYS A 330 19.68 3.07 -10.01
CA LYS A 330 20.73 3.55 -10.90
C LYS A 330 22.04 2.78 -10.74
N SER A 331 22.44 2.52 -9.49
CA SER A 331 23.73 1.84 -9.21
C SER A 331 23.58 0.34 -8.98
N GLY A 332 22.37 -0.15 -8.70
CA GLY A 332 22.10 -1.52 -8.29
C GLY A 332 22.58 -1.87 -6.89
N ASN A 333 23.08 -0.88 -6.14
CA ASN A 333 23.59 -1.13 -4.80
C ASN A 333 22.48 -1.19 -3.76
N ALA A 334 22.59 -2.15 -2.84
CA ALA A 334 21.76 -2.15 -1.65
C ALA A 334 22.09 -0.90 -0.82
N MET A 335 21.08 -0.11 -0.53
CA MET A 335 21.18 1.08 0.34
C MET A 335 20.98 0.71 1.79
N ALA A 336 20.06 -0.20 2.07
CA ALA A 336 19.75 -0.70 3.39
C ALA A 336 19.10 -2.07 3.33
N GLU A 337 19.41 -2.91 4.32
CA GLU A 337 18.61 -4.06 4.71
C GLU A 337 18.05 -3.77 6.09
N PHE A 338 16.76 -4.03 6.27
CA PHE A 338 16.10 -3.73 7.54
C PHE A 338 15.04 -4.79 7.88
N ARG A 339 14.67 -4.82 9.15
CA ARG A 339 13.52 -5.57 9.63
C ARG A 339 12.44 -4.60 10.05
N LEU A 340 11.24 -4.80 9.51
CA LEU A 340 10.05 -4.10 9.95
C LEU A 340 9.76 -4.47 11.41
N ASP A 341 9.42 -3.48 12.23
CA ASP A 341 9.29 -3.63 13.68
C ASP A 341 8.24 -4.64 14.10
N HIS A 342 7.20 -4.86 13.44
CA HIS A 342 6.16 -5.82 13.78
C HIS A 342 6.06 -6.89 12.69
N VAL A 343 5.64 -8.07 13.07
CA VAL A 343 5.49 -9.19 12.14
C VAL A 343 4.51 -8.82 11.04
N VAL A 344 4.99 -8.84 9.81
CA VAL A 344 4.22 -8.56 8.61
C VAL A 344 4.03 -9.90 7.88
N LYS A 345 2.79 -10.29 7.67
CA LYS A 345 2.44 -11.48 6.88
C LYS A 345 2.02 -11.08 5.48
N SER A 346 1.06 -10.18 5.38
CA SER A 346 0.64 -9.52 4.15
C SER A 346 0.68 -8.03 4.38
N CYS A 347 1.12 -7.27 3.40
CA CYS A 347 1.16 -5.82 3.49
C CYS A 347 0.91 -5.19 2.12
N GLU A 348 0.48 -3.95 2.15
CA GLU A 348 0.59 -3.00 1.06
C GLU A 348 1.64 -1.96 1.45
N ALA A 349 2.49 -1.58 0.50
CA ALA A 349 3.55 -0.61 0.71
C ALA A 349 3.55 0.44 -0.40
N LYS A 350 3.69 1.70 0.03
CA LYS A 350 3.83 2.88 -0.83
C LYS A 350 4.81 3.85 -0.21
N PHE A 351 5.31 4.79 -0.98
CA PHE A 351 6.00 5.94 -0.41
C PHE A 351 4.99 7.05 -0.06
N ILE A 352 5.20 7.68 1.08
CA ILE A 352 4.51 8.89 1.53
C ILE A 352 5.56 9.86 2.05
N ASP A 353 5.70 11.01 1.43
CA ASP A 353 6.69 12.05 1.81
C ASP A 353 8.12 11.49 1.95
N GLY A 354 8.55 10.61 1.04
CA GLY A 354 9.88 10.00 1.04
C GLY A 354 10.09 8.89 2.08
N LYS A 355 9.08 8.57 2.90
CA LYS A 355 9.10 7.45 3.86
C LYS A 355 8.40 6.23 3.32
N LEU A 356 8.83 5.05 3.73
CA LEU A 356 8.11 3.82 3.42
C LEU A 356 6.88 3.70 4.32
N ALA A 357 5.71 3.84 3.74
CA ALA A 357 4.44 3.55 4.38
C ALA A 357 4.08 2.09 4.18
N VAL A 358 3.70 1.41 5.26
CA VAL A 358 3.32 -0.02 5.23
C VAL A 358 2.02 -0.23 6.00
N ARG A 359 1.03 -0.82 5.35
CA ARG A 359 -0.21 -1.29 5.96
C ARG A 359 -0.20 -2.81 6.02
N THR A 360 -0.48 -3.37 7.20
CA THR A 360 -0.45 -4.81 7.41
C THR A 360 -1.83 -5.38 7.74
N ASP A 361 -2.04 -6.65 7.44
CA ASP A 361 -3.26 -7.40 7.81
C ASP A 361 -3.43 -7.57 9.33
N TYR A 362 -2.36 -7.42 10.10
CA TYR A 362 -2.40 -7.38 11.57
C TYR A 362 -2.99 -6.07 12.15
N GLY A 363 -3.38 -5.15 11.31
CA GLY A 363 -4.09 -3.94 11.71
C GLY A 363 -3.21 -2.72 11.92
N CYS A 364 -1.94 -2.76 11.55
CA CYS A 364 -1.03 -1.63 11.69
C CYS A 364 -0.85 -0.85 10.40
N PHE A 365 -0.75 0.46 10.56
CA PHE A 365 -0.20 1.39 9.59
C PHE A 365 1.09 1.99 10.17
N SER A 366 2.15 2.04 9.38
CA SER A 366 3.46 2.47 9.85
C SER A 366 4.19 3.28 8.79
N LEU A 367 4.98 4.25 9.24
CA LEU A 367 5.96 4.97 8.41
C LEU A 367 7.35 4.59 8.88
N TYR A 368 8.20 4.17 7.96
CA TYR A 368 9.59 3.77 8.23
C TYR A 368 10.56 4.70 7.53
N GLU A 369 11.65 5.01 8.23
CA GLU A 369 12.83 5.60 7.61
C GLU A 369 13.58 4.52 6.80
N ILE A 370 14.12 4.91 5.62
CA ILE A 370 14.85 4.00 4.72
C ILE A 370 16.14 4.66 4.24
#